data_95de2644cd0422533d796014775f23d6
#
_entry.id   95de2644cd0422533d796014775f23d6
#
_cell.length_a   1.000
_cell.length_b   1.000
_cell.length_c   1.000
_cell.angle_alpha   90.00
_cell.angle_beta   90.00
_cell.angle_gamma   90.00
#
_symmetry.space_group_name_H-M   'P 1'
#
loop_
_entity.id
_entity.type
_entity.pdbx_description
1 polymer ?
#
loop_
_entity_poly.entity_id
_entity_poly.type
_entity_poly.pdbx_seq_one_letter_code
_entity_poly.pdbx_strand_id
1 'polypeptide(L)'
;MQYDGLAWAFALLALLAALVAVRILFERTWFLGWLRGTCGLAFVAVAALLLVLAWDLRSYSLLKPEQPMATLSFQAEGPQRYRVLIQESANERSVVLDGELWQLDARIFRWKGLAALIGLAPGYRLDALSGRFLALEQQSRGRRLGLSQSPLGVDLWRWLRAGEHDLFLFEPLAGRVTFLPMADKAVFAVNYGVAGLLAEPMNLAAEEALRDWR
;
A
#
# COMPACT_ATOMS: atom_id res chain seq x y z
N MET A 1 9.09 69.57 -17.91
CA MET A 1 9.65 69.22 -19.25
C MET A 1 10.76 68.17 -19.22
N GLN A 2 11.62 68.04 -18.17
CA GLN A 2 12.66 66.96 -18.13
C GLN A 2 12.09 65.59 -17.89
N TYR A 3 11.03 65.48 -17.10
CA TYR A 3 10.42 64.19 -16.77
C TYR A 3 9.57 63.59 -17.91
N ASP A 4 9.03 64.42 -18.81
CA ASP A 4 8.28 63.98 -19.97
C ASP A 4 9.18 63.28 -20.99
N GLY A 5 10.39 63.82 -21.21
CA GLY A 5 11.39 63.19 -22.09
C GLY A 5 11.85 61.82 -21.57
N LEU A 6 12.05 61.69 -20.26
CA LEU A 6 12.39 60.42 -19.61
C LEU A 6 11.24 59.41 -19.71
N ALA A 7 10.00 59.83 -19.50
CA ALA A 7 8.81 58.96 -19.62
C ALA A 7 8.69 58.37 -21.03
N TRP A 8 8.89 59.20 -22.07
CA TRP A 8 8.88 58.75 -23.45
C TRP A 8 10.04 57.80 -23.79
N ALA A 9 11.23 58.04 -23.23
CA ALA A 9 12.36 57.13 -23.41
C ALA A 9 12.07 55.73 -22.79
N PHE A 10 11.52 55.68 -21.57
CA PHE A 10 11.10 54.39 -20.96
C PHE A 10 9.97 53.72 -21.70
N ALA A 11 8.99 54.48 -22.22
CA ALA A 11 7.90 53.92 -23.03
C ALA A 11 8.43 53.29 -24.33
N LEU A 12 9.41 53.93 -24.97
CA LEU A 12 10.02 53.40 -26.18
C LEU A 12 10.86 52.15 -25.90
N LEU A 13 11.56 52.14 -24.77
CA LEU A 13 12.33 50.96 -24.31
C LEU A 13 11.43 49.80 -23.96
N ALA A 14 10.28 50.04 -23.30
CA ALA A 14 9.28 49.05 -23.01
C ALA A 14 8.63 48.46 -24.27
N LEU A 15 8.35 49.34 -25.28
CA LEU A 15 7.86 48.91 -26.56
C LEU A 15 8.84 48.01 -27.32
N LEU A 16 10.11 48.38 -27.33
CA LEU A 16 11.19 47.58 -27.91
C LEU A 16 11.31 46.21 -27.22
N ALA A 17 11.30 46.22 -25.89
CA ALA A 17 11.33 44.93 -25.12
C ALA A 17 10.09 44.05 -25.41
N ALA A 18 8.90 44.66 -25.54
CA ALA A 18 7.69 43.91 -25.90
C ALA A 18 7.78 43.34 -27.32
N LEU A 19 8.30 44.08 -28.29
CA LEU A 19 8.49 43.59 -29.66
C LEU A 19 9.52 42.43 -29.72
N VAL A 20 10.60 42.49 -28.97
CA VAL A 20 11.59 41.41 -28.85
C VAL A 20 10.93 40.17 -28.18
N ALA A 21 10.19 40.39 -27.12
CA ALA A 21 9.47 39.28 -26.44
C ALA A 21 8.46 38.60 -27.36
N VAL A 22 7.65 39.37 -28.12
CA VAL A 22 6.71 38.84 -29.10
C VAL A 22 7.45 38.06 -30.19
N ARG A 23 8.55 38.57 -30.70
CA ARG A 23 9.34 37.88 -31.72
C ARG A 23 9.88 36.55 -31.21
N ILE A 24 10.41 36.48 -29.98
CA ILE A 24 10.91 35.24 -29.35
C ILE A 24 9.76 34.23 -29.10
N LEU A 25 8.61 34.70 -28.60
CA LEU A 25 7.46 33.86 -28.32
C LEU A 25 6.85 33.24 -29.59
N PHE A 26 6.85 33.99 -30.70
CA PHE A 26 6.28 33.55 -31.98
C PHE A 26 7.29 32.85 -32.89
N GLU A 27 8.55 32.70 -32.49
CA GLU A 27 9.51 31.87 -33.23
C GLU A 27 9.08 30.39 -33.13
N ARG A 28 8.58 29.87 -34.24
CA ARG A 28 8.05 28.51 -34.37
C ARG A 28 9.05 27.43 -33.96
N THR A 29 10.33 27.68 -34.11
CA THR A 29 11.42 26.77 -33.72
C THR A 29 11.58 26.69 -32.21
N TRP A 30 11.45 27.79 -31.47
CA TRP A 30 11.55 27.83 -30.01
C TRP A 30 10.37 27.12 -29.36
N PHE A 31 9.13 27.41 -29.81
CA PHE A 31 7.92 26.75 -29.31
C PHE A 31 7.94 25.24 -29.51
N LEU A 32 8.34 24.80 -30.70
CA LEU A 32 8.50 23.35 -30.99
C LEU A 32 9.61 22.71 -30.14
N GLY A 33 10.72 23.41 -29.91
CA GLY A 33 11.77 22.95 -29.02
C GLY A 33 11.31 22.82 -27.56
N TRP A 34 10.60 23.82 -27.07
CA TRP A 34 10.00 23.82 -25.74
C TRP A 34 8.96 22.70 -25.61
N LEU A 35 8.06 22.56 -26.60
CA LEU A 35 7.04 21.49 -26.61
C LEU A 35 7.68 20.09 -26.61
N ARG A 36 8.72 19.86 -27.40
CA ARG A 36 9.45 18.60 -27.40
C ARG A 36 10.11 18.31 -26.05
N GLY A 37 10.71 19.34 -25.44
CA GLY A 37 11.32 19.21 -24.13
C GLY A 37 10.30 18.87 -23.03
N THR A 38 9.16 19.58 -23.00
CA THR A 38 8.11 19.32 -22.02
C THR A 38 7.43 17.97 -22.22
N CYS A 39 7.15 17.56 -23.46
CA CYS A 39 6.65 16.21 -23.78
C CYS A 39 7.68 15.14 -23.38
N GLY A 40 8.95 15.33 -23.69
CA GLY A 40 10.01 14.42 -23.27
C GLY A 40 10.07 14.27 -21.75
N LEU A 41 10.03 15.38 -21.01
CA LEU A 41 10.00 15.37 -19.54
C LEU A 41 8.76 14.66 -19.00
N ALA A 42 7.58 14.89 -19.60
CA ALA A 42 6.35 14.23 -19.23
C ALA A 42 6.45 12.69 -19.41
N PHE A 43 7.02 12.23 -20.53
CA PHE A 43 7.26 10.81 -20.75
C PHE A 43 8.24 10.21 -19.74
N VAL A 44 9.30 10.91 -19.39
CA VAL A 44 10.25 10.49 -18.34
C VAL A 44 9.54 10.39 -16.98
N ALA A 45 8.71 11.38 -16.63
CA ALA A 45 7.92 11.36 -15.40
C ALA A 45 6.94 10.17 -15.35
N VAL A 46 6.24 9.89 -16.44
CA VAL A 46 5.35 8.73 -16.57
C VAL A 46 6.15 7.42 -16.45
N ALA A 47 7.30 7.31 -17.11
CA ALA A 47 8.16 6.14 -17.00
C ALA A 47 8.65 5.92 -15.57
N ALA A 48 9.08 6.98 -14.88
CA ALA A 48 9.49 6.92 -13.48
C ALA A 48 8.33 6.46 -12.58
N LEU A 49 7.13 7.00 -12.78
CA LEU A 49 5.93 6.58 -12.06
C LEU A 49 5.63 5.08 -12.28
N LEU A 50 5.67 4.61 -13.52
CA LEU A 50 5.44 3.20 -13.85
C LEU A 50 6.49 2.28 -13.20
N LEU A 51 7.75 2.71 -13.14
CA LEU A 51 8.81 1.97 -12.45
C LEU A 51 8.54 1.86 -10.94
N VAL A 52 8.11 2.95 -10.30
CA VAL A 52 7.74 2.95 -8.87
C VAL A 52 6.56 2.02 -8.61
N LEU A 53 5.53 2.06 -9.47
CA LEU A 53 4.37 1.16 -9.38
C LEU A 53 4.75 -0.31 -9.58
N ALA A 54 5.61 -0.60 -10.56
CA ALA A 54 6.11 -1.96 -10.80
C ALA A 54 6.92 -2.48 -9.60
N TRP A 55 7.68 -1.60 -8.95
CA TRP A 55 8.44 -1.94 -7.75
C TRP A 55 7.52 -2.24 -6.55
N ASP A 56 6.45 -1.45 -6.35
CA ASP A 56 5.46 -1.71 -5.29
C ASP A 56 4.72 -3.03 -5.54
N LEU A 57 4.30 -3.31 -6.77
CA LEU A 57 3.65 -4.57 -7.16
C LEU A 57 4.54 -5.79 -6.93
N ARG A 58 5.87 -5.67 -7.09
CA ARG A 58 6.80 -6.77 -6.84
C ARG A 58 6.82 -7.21 -5.36
N SER A 59 6.38 -6.36 -4.45
CA SER A 59 6.28 -6.68 -3.01
C SER A 59 5.07 -7.55 -2.66
N TYR A 60 4.20 -7.84 -3.62
CA TYR A 60 3.05 -8.72 -3.43
C TYR A 60 3.40 -10.16 -3.73
N SER A 61 2.99 -11.06 -2.86
CA SER A 61 3.10 -12.50 -3.04
C SER A 61 1.89 -13.03 -3.82
N LEU A 62 2.10 -14.05 -4.66
CA LEU A 62 1.02 -14.70 -5.38
C LEU A 62 0.14 -15.50 -4.41
N LEU A 63 -1.16 -15.30 -4.51
CA LEU A 63 -2.14 -16.09 -3.76
C LEU A 63 -2.31 -17.46 -4.44
N LYS A 64 -1.89 -18.52 -3.74
CA LYS A 64 -2.05 -19.89 -4.20
C LYS A 64 -3.19 -20.54 -3.42
N PRO A 65 -4.20 -21.14 -4.07
CA PRO A 65 -5.33 -21.75 -3.36
C PRO A 65 -4.96 -22.89 -2.40
N GLU A 66 -3.85 -23.57 -2.67
CA GLU A 66 -3.41 -24.76 -1.94
C GLU A 66 -2.44 -24.46 -0.78
N GLN A 67 -2.01 -23.20 -0.63
CA GLN A 67 -1.05 -22.80 0.39
C GLN A 67 -1.60 -21.69 1.27
N PRO A 68 -1.40 -21.77 2.59
CA PRO A 68 -1.79 -20.68 3.46
C PRO A 68 -1.01 -19.41 3.10
N MET A 69 -1.67 -18.27 3.20
CA MET A 69 -1.04 -16.97 3.02
C MET A 69 0.04 -16.72 4.07
N ALA A 70 -0.26 -17.10 5.30
CA ALA A 70 0.66 -17.02 6.41
C ALA A 70 0.32 -18.07 7.46
N THR A 71 1.33 -18.54 8.17
CA THR A 71 1.18 -19.34 9.39
C THR A 71 1.65 -18.50 10.57
N LEU A 72 0.81 -18.40 11.61
CA LEU A 72 1.12 -17.67 12.83
C LEU A 72 1.27 -18.65 13.97
N SER A 73 2.46 -18.67 14.61
CA SER A 73 2.73 -19.47 15.79
C SER A 73 2.90 -18.54 16.99
N PHE A 74 2.16 -18.82 18.06
CA PHE A 74 2.15 -18.01 19.27
C PHE A 74 2.96 -18.70 20.38
N GLN A 75 3.80 -17.93 21.07
CA GLN A 75 4.59 -18.38 22.19
C GLN A 75 4.44 -17.36 23.33
N ALA A 76 3.95 -17.78 24.47
CA ALA A 76 3.78 -16.89 25.62
C ALA A 76 5.14 -16.44 26.16
N GLU A 77 5.34 -15.12 26.31
CA GLU A 77 6.51 -14.52 26.98
C GLU A 77 6.16 -13.96 28.36
N GLY A 78 4.87 -13.83 28.66
CA GLY A 78 4.38 -13.28 29.93
C GLY A 78 2.85 -13.12 29.93
N PRO A 79 2.30 -12.52 30.97
CA PRO A 79 0.87 -12.27 31.04
C PRO A 79 0.43 -11.38 29.87
N GLN A 80 -0.50 -11.85 29.02
CA GLN A 80 -1.05 -11.12 27.88
C GLN A 80 0.03 -10.64 26.88
N ARG A 81 1.16 -11.32 26.82
CA ARG A 81 2.28 -10.98 25.93
C ARG A 81 2.76 -12.23 25.22
N TYR A 82 2.76 -12.17 23.89
CA TYR A 82 3.10 -13.31 23.04
C TYR A 82 4.14 -12.92 22.00
N ARG A 83 5.11 -13.80 21.80
CA ARG A 83 5.96 -13.78 20.62
C ARG A 83 5.22 -14.49 19.50
N VAL A 84 5.01 -13.78 18.41
CA VAL A 84 4.33 -14.32 17.22
C VAL A 84 5.33 -14.51 16.12
N LEU A 85 5.50 -15.75 15.69
CA LEU A 85 6.27 -16.10 14.51
C LEU A 85 5.34 -16.14 13.33
N ILE A 86 5.59 -15.26 12.36
CA ILE A 86 4.81 -15.14 11.12
C ILE A 86 5.64 -15.75 10.01
N GLN A 87 5.18 -16.86 9.47
CA GLN A 87 5.79 -17.52 8.32
C GLN A 87 4.95 -17.24 7.09
N GLU A 88 5.53 -16.51 6.14
CA GLU A 88 4.90 -16.12 4.88
C GLU A 88 5.76 -16.67 3.73
N SER A 89 5.31 -17.74 3.09
CA SER A 89 6.03 -18.42 1.99
C SER A 89 7.52 -18.64 2.27
N ALA A 90 8.39 -17.72 1.84
CA ALA A 90 9.84 -17.78 2.03
C ALA A 90 10.36 -16.86 3.15
N ASN A 91 9.51 -16.01 3.73
CA ASN A 91 9.88 -15.02 4.72
C ASN A 91 9.36 -15.43 6.11
N GLU A 92 10.24 -15.36 7.09
CA GLU A 92 9.92 -15.58 8.49
C GLU A 92 10.19 -14.30 9.28
N ARG A 93 9.23 -13.89 10.09
CA ARG A 93 9.34 -12.70 10.94
C ARG A 93 8.85 -13.02 12.34
N SER A 94 9.60 -12.57 13.34
CA SER A 94 9.19 -12.66 14.74
C SER A 94 8.81 -11.27 15.25
N VAL A 95 7.64 -11.15 15.85
CA VAL A 95 7.13 -9.92 16.44
C VAL A 95 6.56 -10.19 17.83
N VAL A 96 6.62 -9.21 18.72
CA VAL A 96 6.00 -9.30 20.04
C VAL A 96 4.68 -8.56 20.00
N LEU A 97 3.62 -9.23 20.42
CA LEU A 97 2.25 -8.73 20.45
C LEU A 97 1.70 -8.77 21.88
N ASP A 98 1.14 -7.65 22.30
CA ASP A 98 0.49 -7.53 23.59
C ASP A 98 -1.03 -7.61 23.40
N GLY A 99 -1.71 -8.42 24.23
CA GLY A 99 -3.16 -8.60 24.16
C GLY A 99 -3.60 -10.03 24.45
N GLU A 100 -4.88 -10.27 24.35
CA GLU A 100 -5.55 -11.57 24.51
C GLU A 100 -6.06 -12.10 23.16
N LEU A 101 -6.37 -11.16 22.26
CA LEU A 101 -6.87 -11.45 20.92
C LEU A 101 -5.93 -10.89 19.87
N TRP A 102 -5.86 -11.56 18.73
CA TRP A 102 -5.10 -11.09 17.58
C TRP A 102 -5.99 -10.85 16.37
N GLN A 103 -5.56 -9.92 15.52
CA GLN A 103 -6.18 -9.60 14.25
C GLN A 103 -5.10 -9.43 13.20
N LEU A 104 -5.28 -10.03 12.04
CA LEU A 104 -4.42 -9.87 10.89
C LEU A 104 -5.14 -9.13 9.78
N ASP A 105 -4.59 -8.01 9.36
CA ASP A 105 -5.03 -7.28 8.19
C ASP A 105 -4.14 -7.64 6.99
N ALA A 106 -4.73 -7.94 5.84
CA ALA A 106 -4.02 -8.15 4.59
C ALA A 106 -4.65 -7.35 3.46
N ARG A 107 -3.81 -6.98 2.50
CA ARG A 107 -4.18 -6.30 1.27
C ARG A 107 -4.17 -7.30 0.14
N ILE A 108 -5.22 -7.31 -0.64
CA ILE A 108 -5.38 -8.25 -1.75
C ILE A 108 -5.64 -7.45 -3.00
N PHE A 109 -4.92 -7.78 -4.08
CA PHE A 109 -5.22 -7.32 -5.42
C PHE A 109 -5.90 -8.44 -6.19
N ARG A 110 -7.11 -8.18 -6.62
CA ARG A 110 -7.84 -9.06 -7.53
C ARG A 110 -7.85 -8.47 -8.93
N TRP A 111 -7.50 -9.28 -9.91
CA TRP A 111 -7.53 -8.89 -11.30
C TRP A 111 -8.95 -8.92 -11.84
N LYS A 112 -9.32 -7.89 -12.64
CA LYS A 112 -10.62 -7.78 -13.32
C LYS A 112 -10.43 -7.74 -14.84
N GLY A 113 -11.53 -7.94 -15.57
CA GLY A 113 -11.58 -7.79 -17.02
C GLY A 113 -10.60 -8.71 -17.76
N LEU A 114 -9.89 -8.18 -18.72
CA LEU A 114 -8.94 -8.92 -19.56
C LEU A 114 -7.82 -9.58 -18.75
N ALA A 115 -7.36 -8.96 -17.67
CA ALA A 115 -6.32 -9.51 -16.81
C ALA A 115 -6.78 -10.80 -16.08
N ALA A 116 -8.05 -10.87 -15.69
CA ALA A 116 -8.64 -12.09 -15.13
C ALA A 116 -8.82 -13.17 -16.20
N LEU A 117 -9.19 -12.78 -17.44
CA LEU A 117 -9.37 -13.72 -18.56
C LEU A 117 -8.08 -14.42 -18.98
N ILE A 118 -6.93 -13.75 -18.90
CA ILE A 118 -5.63 -14.37 -19.17
C ILE A 118 -5.06 -15.16 -17.98
N GLY A 119 -5.86 -15.32 -16.89
CA GLY A 119 -5.52 -16.18 -15.76
C GLY A 119 -4.50 -15.62 -14.79
N LEU A 120 -4.37 -14.29 -14.69
CA LEU A 120 -3.50 -13.69 -13.68
C LEU A 120 -4.02 -14.00 -12.27
N ALA A 121 -3.17 -14.64 -11.46
CA ALA A 121 -3.50 -14.96 -10.08
C ALA A 121 -3.52 -13.71 -9.21
N PRO A 122 -4.43 -13.63 -8.22
CA PRO A 122 -4.48 -12.51 -7.29
C PRO A 122 -3.20 -12.44 -6.45
N GLY A 123 -2.82 -11.21 -6.10
CA GLY A 123 -1.67 -10.94 -5.22
C GLY A 123 -2.12 -10.54 -3.83
N TYR A 124 -1.34 -10.87 -2.82
CA TYR A 124 -1.57 -10.44 -1.44
C TYR A 124 -0.32 -9.87 -0.79
N ARG A 125 -0.52 -9.05 0.24
CA ARG A 125 0.53 -8.54 1.13
C ARG A 125 -0.05 -8.39 2.53
N LEU A 126 0.64 -8.91 3.54
CA LEU A 126 0.25 -8.69 4.93
C LEU A 126 0.42 -7.21 5.29
N ASP A 127 -0.62 -6.58 5.84
CA ASP A 127 -0.62 -5.15 6.17
C ASP A 127 -0.24 -4.89 7.61
N ALA A 128 -0.95 -5.47 8.54
CA ALA A 128 -0.70 -5.27 9.96
C ALA A 128 -1.16 -6.46 10.80
N LEU A 129 -0.45 -6.71 11.89
CA LEU A 129 -0.87 -7.58 12.97
C LEU A 129 -1.18 -6.73 14.19
N SER A 130 -2.35 -6.91 14.78
CA SER A 130 -2.82 -6.12 15.91
C SER A 130 -3.23 -7.03 17.06
N GLY A 131 -2.79 -6.65 18.27
CA GLY A 131 -3.27 -7.24 19.51
C GLY A 131 -4.41 -6.42 20.10
N ARG A 132 -5.36 -7.07 20.74
CA ARG A 132 -6.46 -6.44 21.44
C ARG A 132 -6.65 -7.05 22.80
N PHE A 133 -6.99 -6.19 23.78
CA PHE A 133 -7.38 -6.58 25.11
C PHE A 133 -8.91 -6.68 25.21
N LEU A 134 -9.40 -7.61 26.01
CA LEU A 134 -10.84 -7.74 26.31
C LEU A 134 -11.30 -6.61 27.21
N ALA A 135 -10.46 -6.19 28.15
CA ALA A 135 -10.75 -5.07 29.03
C ALA A 135 -10.58 -3.72 28.30
N LEU A 136 -11.64 -2.93 28.25
CA LEU A 136 -11.67 -1.60 27.62
C LEU A 136 -10.59 -0.65 28.17
N GLU A 137 -10.29 -0.75 29.45
CA GLU A 137 -9.26 0.08 30.12
C GLU A 137 -7.85 -0.21 29.59
N GLN A 138 -7.61 -1.42 29.11
CA GLN A 138 -6.30 -1.84 28.56
C GLN A 138 -6.22 -1.65 27.04
N GLN A 139 -7.33 -1.35 26.39
CA GLN A 139 -7.41 -1.22 24.93
C GLN A 139 -6.43 -0.18 24.36
N SER A 140 -6.11 0.88 25.11
CA SER A 140 -5.11 1.88 24.71
C SER A 140 -3.68 1.33 24.60
N ARG A 141 -3.42 0.18 25.21
CA ARG A 141 -2.12 -0.55 25.14
C ARG A 141 -2.03 -1.46 23.94
N GLY A 142 -3.15 -1.76 23.26
CA GLY A 142 -3.19 -2.58 22.07
C GLY A 142 -2.31 -1.99 20.98
N ARG A 143 -1.29 -2.75 20.56
CA ARG A 143 -0.31 -2.30 19.56
C ARG A 143 -0.69 -2.83 18.18
N ARG A 144 -0.73 -1.93 17.20
CA ARG A 144 -0.82 -2.29 15.78
C ARG A 144 0.59 -2.30 15.20
N LEU A 145 1.04 -3.45 14.77
CA LEU A 145 2.34 -3.65 14.14
C LEU A 145 2.16 -3.67 12.63
N GLY A 146 2.68 -2.66 11.94
CA GLY A 146 2.71 -2.64 10.48
C GLY A 146 3.68 -3.69 9.96
N LEU A 147 3.19 -4.60 9.15
CA LEU A 147 3.98 -5.64 8.48
C LEU A 147 4.38 -5.23 7.08
N SER A 148 3.58 -4.40 6.43
CA SER A 148 3.86 -3.88 5.09
C SER A 148 4.67 -2.59 5.17
N GLN A 149 5.83 -2.57 4.52
CA GLN A 149 6.57 -1.35 4.25
C GLN A 149 6.60 -1.17 2.74
N SER A 150 6.06 -0.04 2.25
CA SER A 150 6.25 0.38 0.86
C SER A 150 7.67 0.93 0.75
N PRO A 151 8.58 0.31 -0.01
CA PRO A 151 10.00 0.66 0.00
C PRO A 151 10.29 2.11 -0.43
N LEU A 152 9.40 2.71 -1.20
CA LEU A 152 9.50 4.08 -1.71
C LEU A 152 8.45 5.04 -1.11
N GLY A 153 7.70 4.60 -0.10
CA GLY A 153 6.63 5.41 0.52
C GLY A 153 5.39 5.63 -0.36
N VAL A 154 5.43 5.18 -1.62
CA VAL A 154 4.28 5.22 -2.54
C VAL A 154 3.50 3.92 -2.37
N ASP A 155 2.26 4.05 -1.93
CA ASP A 155 1.37 2.93 -1.64
C ASP A 155 0.19 2.96 -2.63
N LEU A 156 0.35 2.22 -3.72
CA LEU A 156 -0.65 2.13 -4.80
C LEU A 156 -2.01 1.67 -4.27
N TRP A 157 -2.02 0.66 -3.41
CA TRP A 157 -3.26 0.11 -2.86
C TRP A 157 -4.03 1.15 -2.02
N ARG A 158 -3.29 1.91 -1.18
CA ARG A 158 -3.89 2.97 -0.36
C ARG A 158 -4.42 4.12 -1.22
N TRP A 159 -3.68 4.50 -2.26
CA TRP A 159 -4.09 5.55 -3.19
C TRP A 159 -5.36 5.17 -3.95
N LEU A 160 -5.44 3.95 -4.46
CA LEU A 160 -6.62 3.43 -5.16
C LEU A 160 -7.85 3.38 -4.24
N ARG A 161 -7.66 2.90 -3.02
CA ARG A 161 -8.76 2.78 -2.07
C ARG A 161 -9.25 4.13 -1.54
N ALA A 162 -8.35 5.09 -1.31
CA ALA A 162 -8.72 6.43 -0.83
C ALA A 162 -9.47 7.25 -1.89
N GLY A 163 -9.21 7.00 -3.18
CA GLY A 163 -9.83 7.71 -4.29
C GLY A 163 -11.10 7.06 -4.83
N GLU A 164 -11.57 5.93 -4.27
CA GLU A 164 -12.64 5.11 -4.86
C GLU A 164 -12.42 4.84 -6.37
N HIS A 165 -11.15 4.85 -6.80
CA HIS A 165 -10.80 4.67 -8.19
C HIS A 165 -10.89 3.19 -8.56
N ASP A 166 -11.98 2.82 -9.19
CA ASP A 166 -12.11 1.52 -9.83
C ASP A 166 -11.24 1.53 -11.10
N LEU A 167 -10.06 0.94 -11.00
CA LEU A 167 -9.28 0.73 -12.20
C LEU A 167 -9.84 -0.48 -12.96
N PHE A 168 -9.90 -0.31 -14.29
CA PHE A 168 -10.44 -1.31 -15.22
C PHE A 168 -9.77 -2.71 -15.10
N LEU A 169 -8.52 -2.75 -14.60
CA LEU A 169 -7.70 -3.98 -14.58
C LEU A 169 -7.63 -4.66 -13.21
N PHE A 170 -7.83 -3.95 -12.09
CA PHE A 170 -7.69 -4.53 -10.75
C PHE A 170 -8.52 -3.81 -9.69
N GLU A 171 -8.88 -4.58 -8.68
CA GLU A 171 -9.69 -4.17 -7.54
C GLU A 171 -8.90 -4.35 -6.25
N PRO A 172 -8.71 -3.28 -5.46
CA PRO A 172 -8.09 -3.37 -4.15
C PRO A 172 -9.08 -3.90 -3.12
N LEU A 173 -8.83 -5.08 -2.58
CA LEU A 173 -9.62 -5.70 -1.52
C LEU A 173 -8.86 -5.65 -0.19
N ALA A 174 -9.57 -5.36 0.90
CA ALA A 174 -9.04 -5.53 2.24
C ALA A 174 -9.55 -6.85 2.81
N GLY A 175 -8.63 -7.73 3.15
CA GLY A 175 -8.92 -8.92 3.92
C GLY A 175 -8.61 -8.69 5.39
N ARG A 176 -9.44 -9.23 6.28
CA ARG A 176 -9.23 -9.17 7.71
C ARG A 176 -9.62 -10.48 8.36
N VAL A 177 -8.73 -11.03 9.17
CA VAL A 177 -9.09 -12.02 10.18
C VAL A 177 -9.55 -11.27 11.40
N THR A 178 -10.79 -11.49 11.82
CA THR A 178 -11.35 -10.87 13.02
C THR A 178 -10.85 -11.56 14.27
N PHE A 179 -10.71 -10.82 15.33
CA PHE A 179 -10.19 -11.15 16.65
C PHE A 179 -10.35 -12.60 17.07
N LEU A 180 -9.24 -13.33 17.08
CA LEU A 180 -9.14 -14.69 17.56
C LEU A 180 -8.26 -14.71 18.83
N PRO A 181 -8.51 -15.68 19.75
CA PRO A 181 -7.74 -15.76 20.98
C PRO A 181 -6.27 -16.13 20.73
N MET A 182 -5.38 -15.53 21.53
CA MET A 182 -4.00 -15.95 21.61
C MET A 182 -3.85 -16.97 22.71
N ALA A 183 -3.16 -18.07 22.43
CA ALA A 183 -2.80 -19.10 23.41
C ALA A 183 -1.36 -19.54 23.20
N ASP A 184 -0.73 -20.01 24.28
CA ASP A 184 0.64 -20.54 24.19
C ASP A 184 0.69 -21.77 23.29
N LYS A 185 1.69 -21.82 22.42
CA LYS A 185 1.91 -22.87 21.42
C LYS A 185 0.78 -23.01 20.38
N ALA A 186 -0.18 -22.09 20.32
CA ALA A 186 -1.22 -22.12 19.30
C ALA A 186 -0.61 -21.79 17.92
N VAL A 187 -1.05 -22.54 16.91
CA VAL A 187 -0.65 -22.34 15.52
C VAL A 187 -1.89 -22.19 14.65
N PHE A 188 -1.94 -21.11 13.89
CA PHE A 188 -3.03 -20.83 12.96
C PHE A 188 -2.50 -20.70 11.54
N ALA A 189 -3.18 -21.31 10.57
CA ALA A 189 -2.99 -21.06 9.16
C ALA A 189 -4.02 -20.03 8.68
N VAL A 190 -3.56 -18.99 8.00
CA VAL A 190 -4.45 -17.98 7.42
C VAL A 190 -4.60 -18.25 5.93
N ASN A 191 -5.84 -18.53 5.53
CA ASN A 191 -6.23 -18.82 4.16
C ASN A 191 -7.14 -17.71 3.62
N TYR A 192 -7.16 -17.56 2.31
CA TYR A 192 -8.11 -16.70 1.63
C TYR A 192 -9.17 -17.54 0.95
N GLY A 193 -10.40 -17.42 1.43
CA GLY A 193 -11.57 -18.12 0.89
C GLY A 193 -12.57 -17.15 0.25
N VAL A 194 -13.71 -17.70 -0.14
CA VAL A 194 -14.80 -16.95 -0.78
C VAL A 194 -15.35 -15.83 0.14
N ALA A 195 -15.35 -16.08 1.44
CA ALA A 195 -15.85 -15.14 2.45
C ALA A 195 -14.78 -14.12 2.93
N GLY A 196 -13.55 -14.18 2.42
CA GLY A 196 -12.43 -13.34 2.84
C GLY A 196 -11.32 -14.15 3.52
N LEU A 197 -10.60 -13.52 4.45
CA LEU A 197 -9.56 -14.18 5.22
C LEU A 197 -10.17 -15.05 6.32
N LEU A 198 -9.72 -16.30 6.38
CA LEU A 198 -10.09 -17.27 7.39
C LEU A 198 -8.82 -17.80 8.07
N ALA A 199 -8.86 -17.87 9.40
CA ALA A 199 -7.80 -18.51 10.15
C ALA A 199 -8.28 -19.88 10.65
N GLU A 200 -7.51 -20.91 10.35
CA GLU A 200 -7.79 -22.29 10.71
C GLU A 200 -6.77 -22.76 11.76
N PRO A 201 -7.22 -23.43 12.84
CA PRO A 201 -6.32 -24.00 13.82
C PRO A 201 -5.52 -25.15 13.22
N MET A 202 -4.22 -25.17 13.47
CA MET A 202 -3.32 -26.20 12.96
C MET A 202 -2.91 -27.21 14.03
N ASN A 203 -3.23 -26.94 15.31
CA ASN A 203 -2.88 -27.81 16.43
C ASN A 203 -3.93 -27.74 17.56
N LEU A 204 -3.84 -28.70 18.49
CA LEU A 204 -4.77 -28.81 19.61
C LEU A 204 -4.84 -27.54 20.47
N ALA A 205 -3.73 -26.85 20.71
CA ALA A 205 -3.73 -25.62 21.49
C ALA A 205 -4.55 -24.50 20.83
N ALA A 206 -4.52 -24.39 19.50
CA ALA A 206 -5.33 -23.46 18.77
C ALA A 206 -6.82 -23.85 18.75
N GLU A 207 -7.12 -25.15 18.65
CA GLU A 207 -8.50 -25.66 18.71
C GLU A 207 -9.13 -25.42 20.09
N GLU A 208 -8.39 -25.67 21.15
CA GLU A 208 -8.81 -25.40 22.53
C GLU A 208 -9.08 -23.93 22.76
N ALA A 209 -8.15 -23.06 22.33
CA ALA A 209 -8.32 -21.62 22.42
C ALA A 209 -9.61 -21.14 21.71
N LEU A 210 -9.92 -21.68 20.52
CA LEU A 210 -11.15 -21.35 19.80
C LEU A 210 -12.42 -21.90 20.47
N ARG A 211 -12.33 -23.07 21.11
CA ARG A 211 -13.46 -23.68 21.83
C ARG A 211 -13.85 -22.87 23.06
N ASP A 212 -12.84 -22.39 23.80
CA ASP A 212 -13.03 -21.58 25.00
C ASP A 212 -13.52 -20.17 24.69
N TRP A 213 -13.38 -19.75 23.41
CA TRP A 213 -13.84 -18.44 22.92
C TRP A 213 -15.31 -18.42 22.47
N ARG A 214 -15.94 -19.57 22.21
CA ARG A 214 -17.35 -19.69 21.84
C ARG A 214 -18.22 -19.68 23.08
#